data_1f5ef0cfdcdd0fdb32ca60224d8ae497
#
_entry.id   1f5ef0cfdcdd0fdb32ca60224d8ae497
#
_cell.length_a   1.000
_cell.length_b   1.000
_cell.length_c   1.000
_cell.angle_alpha   90.00
_cell.angle_beta   90.00
_cell.angle_gamma   90.00
#
_symmetry.space_group_name_H-M   'P 1'
#
loop_
_entity.id
_entity.type
_entity.pdbx_description
1 polymer ?
#
loop_
_entity_poly.entity_id
_entity_poly.type
_entity_poly.pdbx_seq_one_letter_code
_entity_poly.pdbx_strand_id
1 'polypeptide(L)'
;SDPMKQDRPVVMEAGKPVKVRLVYRQTRQSGQIQLKWSQPSAATIAPQKLFERVKNEGTTLILLGSTETWMKSVAEYTNTVYNGYYNVGKDWIGGIHFVKKHPLFEGLPVDDALNWPYQVVVKNGDRRFGFRMQGEELVVGSYRSTPFELGTAVGVIPCGKGKIIFSSLDIADNLSDPSGPAEVARKILCNYIKYSLR
;
A
#
# COMPACT_ATOMS: atom_id res chain seq x y z
N SER A 1 -26.23 26.11 -12.40
CA SER A 1 -24.98 26.88 -12.49
C SER A 1 -23.83 25.93 -12.33
N ASP A 2 -23.00 25.81 -13.37
CA ASP A 2 -21.80 25.01 -13.36
C ASP A 2 -20.87 25.38 -12.21
N PRO A 3 -20.22 24.39 -11.58
CA PRO A 3 -19.20 24.70 -10.60
C PRO A 3 -18.09 25.50 -11.28
N MET A 4 -17.72 26.64 -10.69
CA MET A 4 -16.58 27.41 -11.15
C MET A 4 -15.34 26.52 -11.14
N LYS A 5 -14.92 26.08 -12.28
CA LYS A 5 -13.61 25.46 -12.48
C LYS A 5 -12.59 26.58 -12.64
N GLN A 6 -11.55 26.57 -11.82
CA GLN A 6 -10.41 27.42 -12.09
C GLN A 6 -9.58 26.73 -13.18
N ASP A 7 -9.58 27.32 -14.38
CA ASP A 7 -8.94 26.73 -15.57
C ASP A 7 -7.40 26.92 -15.62
N ARG A 8 -6.82 27.55 -14.62
CA ARG A 8 -5.36 27.76 -14.57
C ARG A 8 -4.76 27.00 -13.41
N PRO A 9 -3.90 26.00 -13.68
CA PRO A 9 -3.17 25.33 -12.62
C PRO A 9 -2.20 26.31 -11.95
N VAL A 10 -2.20 26.27 -10.62
CA VAL A 10 -1.18 26.99 -9.81
C VAL A 10 -0.01 26.04 -9.63
N VAL A 11 1.13 26.41 -10.16
CA VAL A 11 2.37 25.64 -9.98
C VAL A 11 2.86 25.84 -8.54
N MET A 12 2.98 24.76 -7.80
CA MET A 12 3.50 24.76 -6.44
C MET A 12 4.87 24.07 -6.40
N GLU A 13 5.83 24.70 -5.74
CA GLU A 13 7.16 24.11 -5.55
C GLU A 13 7.20 23.25 -4.28
N ALA A 14 7.82 22.08 -4.38
CA ALA A 14 7.98 21.18 -3.24
C ALA A 14 8.75 21.89 -2.09
N GLY A 15 8.20 21.78 -0.88
CA GLY A 15 8.79 22.35 0.32
C GLY A 15 8.51 23.84 0.54
N LYS A 16 7.84 24.54 -0.38
CA LYS A 16 7.41 25.93 -0.18
C LYS A 16 5.94 25.99 0.26
N PRO A 17 5.62 26.55 1.43
CA PRO A 17 4.24 26.72 1.87
C PRO A 17 3.51 27.71 0.96
N VAL A 18 2.36 27.31 0.45
CA VAL A 18 1.46 28.15 -0.35
C VAL A 18 0.25 28.53 0.49
N LYS A 19 0.00 29.84 0.64
CA LYS A 19 -1.17 30.32 1.36
C LYS A 19 -2.39 30.24 0.45
N VAL A 20 -3.31 29.34 0.76
CA VAL A 20 -4.60 29.22 0.04
C VAL A 20 -5.68 29.93 0.83
N ARG A 21 -6.39 30.87 0.21
CA ARG A 21 -7.56 31.52 0.76
C ARG A 21 -8.80 31.05 -0.01
N LEU A 22 -9.68 30.31 0.66
CA LEU A 22 -10.96 29.93 0.13
C LEU A 22 -12.03 30.90 0.63
N VAL A 23 -12.75 31.56 -0.27
CA VAL A 23 -13.88 32.41 0.07
C VAL A 23 -15.13 31.77 -0.51
N TYR A 24 -16.01 31.31 0.37
CA TYR A 24 -17.27 30.71 0.01
C TYR A 24 -18.45 31.61 0.37
N ARG A 25 -19.32 31.86 -0.57
CA ARG A 25 -20.56 32.60 -0.35
C ARG A 25 -21.75 31.73 -0.71
N GLN A 26 -22.49 31.30 0.30
CA GLN A 26 -23.68 30.50 0.07
C GLN A 26 -24.87 31.46 -0.14
N THR A 27 -25.55 31.31 -1.26
CA THR A 27 -26.73 32.09 -1.61
C THR A 27 -28.03 31.28 -1.58
N ARG A 28 -27.96 29.97 -1.39
CA ARG A 28 -29.10 29.05 -1.33
C ARG A 28 -28.87 27.96 -0.28
N GLN A 29 -29.95 27.28 0.13
CA GLN A 29 -29.96 26.33 1.26
C GLN A 29 -29.14 25.03 1.10
N SER A 30 -28.60 24.74 -0.07
CA SER A 30 -27.72 23.58 -0.30
C SER A 30 -26.50 24.00 -1.10
N GLY A 31 -25.34 23.96 -0.49
CA GLY A 31 -24.09 24.22 -1.17
C GLY A 31 -23.01 23.28 -0.64
N GLN A 32 -22.24 22.68 -1.53
CA GLN A 32 -21.13 21.84 -1.20
C GLN A 32 -19.85 22.45 -1.76
N ILE A 33 -18.83 22.60 -0.92
CA ILE A 33 -17.48 22.93 -1.36
C ILE A 33 -16.64 21.65 -1.36
N GLN A 34 -16.00 21.37 -2.48
CA GLN A 34 -14.95 20.37 -2.57
C GLN A 34 -13.64 21.04 -2.99
N LEU A 35 -12.63 20.99 -2.15
CA LEU A 35 -11.27 21.31 -2.52
C LEU A 35 -10.62 20.02 -3.03
N LYS A 36 -10.43 19.93 -4.34
CA LYS A 36 -9.72 18.80 -4.94
C LYS A 36 -8.29 19.21 -5.24
N TRP A 37 -7.36 18.47 -4.71
CA TRP A 37 -5.96 18.54 -5.09
C TRP A 37 -5.71 17.46 -6.14
N SER A 38 -5.32 17.85 -7.35
CA SER A 38 -4.58 16.94 -8.19
C SER A 38 -3.10 17.17 -7.85
N GLN A 39 -2.43 16.15 -7.39
CA GLN A 39 -0.98 16.20 -7.56
C GLN A 39 -0.70 16.47 -9.04
N PRO A 40 0.30 17.32 -9.39
CA PRO A 40 0.79 17.37 -10.75
C PRO A 40 0.96 15.91 -11.14
N SER A 41 0.37 15.51 -12.27
CA SER A 41 0.38 14.13 -12.74
C SER A 41 1.77 13.61 -12.43
N ALA A 42 1.86 12.74 -11.43
CA ALA A 42 3.14 12.22 -11.01
C ALA A 42 3.70 11.68 -12.30
N ALA A 43 4.66 12.38 -12.86
CA ALA A 43 5.28 11.97 -14.11
C ALA A 43 5.58 10.52 -13.86
N THR A 44 4.87 9.63 -14.55
CA THR A 44 4.81 8.22 -14.20
C THR A 44 6.24 7.77 -14.18
N ILE A 45 6.85 7.75 -12.99
CA ILE A 45 8.27 7.42 -12.86
C ILE A 45 8.35 6.00 -13.37
N ALA A 46 9.05 5.81 -14.47
CA ALA A 46 9.18 4.48 -15.04
C ALA A 46 9.66 3.52 -13.93
N PRO A 47 9.03 2.35 -13.75
CA PRO A 47 9.38 1.41 -12.70
C PRO A 47 10.89 1.21 -12.57
N GLN A 48 11.61 1.13 -13.69
CA GLN A 48 13.07 1.05 -13.76
C GLN A 48 13.79 2.12 -12.94
N LYS A 49 13.40 3.39 -13.08
CA LYS A 49 14.02 4.48 -12.32
C LYS A 49 13.78 4.36 -10.82
N LEU A 50 12.62 3.83 -10.41
CA LEU A 50 12.35 3.56 -9.00
C LEU A 50 13.28 2.48 -8.46
N PHE A 51 13.44 1.37 -9.19
CA PHE A 51 14.32 0.28 -8.78
C PHE A 51 15.79 0.69 -8.78
N GLU A 52 16.24 1.49 -9.77
CA GLU A 52 17.59 2.05 -9.80
C GLU A 52 17.88 2.91 -8.56
N ARG A 53 16.93 3.74 -8.14
CA ARG A 53 17.06 4.52 -6.92
C ARG A 53 17.16 3.64 -5.69
N VAL A 54 16.31 2.62 -5.58
CA VAL A 54 16.39 1.66 -4.48
C VAL A 54 17.77 1.00 -4.45
N LYS A 55 18.22 0.50 -5.60
CA LYS A 55 19.47 -0.26 -5.74
C LYS A 55 20.70 0.58 -5.44
N ASN A 56 20.74 1.81 -5.93
CA ASN A 56 21.96 2.63 -5.95
C ASN A 56 22.00 3.67 -4.82
N GLU A 57 20.87 4.23 -4.44
CA GLU A 57 20.76 5.31 -3.45
C GLU A 57 20.41 4.81 -2.04
N GLY A 58 20.05 3.53 -1.88
CA GLY A 58 19.67 2.95 -0.59
C GLY A 58 18.28 3.36 -0.13
N THR A 59 17.42 3.84 -1.03
CA THR A 59 16.05 4.20 -0.70
C THR A 59 15.18 2.95 -0.45
N THR A 60 14.04 3.15 0.21
CA THR A 60 13.04 2.09 0.36
C THR A 60 11.84 2.35 -0.56
N LEU A 61 11.47 1.37 -1.35
CA LEU A 61 10.24 1.39 -2.14
C LEU A 61 9.14 0.65 -1.37
N ILE A 62 8.02 1.34 -1.10
CA ILE A 62 6.84 0.75 -0.46
C ILE A 62 5.75 0.57 -1.53
N LEU A 63 5.42 -0.67 -1.84
CA LEU A 63 4.38 -1.04 -2.79
C LEU A 63 3.12 -1.45 -2.02
N LEU A 64 2.11 -0.57 -2.00
CA LEU A 64 0.80 -0.85 -1.40
C LEU A 64 -0.17 -1.38 -2.46
N GLY A 65 -0.96 -2.38 -2.10
CA GLY A 65 -1.88 -3.01 -3.04
C GLY A 65 -1.16 -3.66 -4.22
N SER A 66 -0.05 -4.35 -3.93
CA SER A 66 0.81 -4.96 -4.94
C SER A 66 0.02 -5.83 -5.91
N THR A 67 0.34 -5.72 -7.19
CA THR A 67 -0.26 -6.47 -8.28
C THR A 67 0.75 -7.44 -8.90
N GLU A 68 0.26 -8.37 -9.69
CA GLU A 68 1.12 -9.29 -10.47
C GLU A 68 2.17 -8.56 -11.30
N THR A 69 1.77 -7.47 -11.97
CA THR A 69 2.67 -6.66 -12.81
C THR A 69 3.83 -6.09 -11.99
N TRP A 70 3.55 -5.54 -10.80
CA TRP A 70 4.59 -5.05 -9.91
C TRP A 70 5.52 -6.16 -9.42
N MET A 71 4.95 -7.34 -9.08
CA MET A 71 5.77 -8.46 -8.57
C MET A 71 6.65 -9.08 -9.64
N LYS A 72 6.22 -9.09 -10.90
CA LYS A 72 7.08 -9.44 -12.04
C LYS A 72 8.26 -8.46 -12.18
N SER A 73 7.97 -7.17 -12.14
CA SER A 73 9.04 -6.15 -12.19
C SER A 73 9.98 -6.26 -11.00
N VAL A 74 9.49 -6.52 -9.79
CA VAL A 74 10.35 -6.76 -8.62
C VAL A 74 11.31 -7.92 -8.87
N ALA A 75 10.81 -9.04 -9.40
CA ALA A 75 11.65 -10.20 -9.70
C ALA A 75 12.72 -9.92 -10.75
N GLU A 76 12.44 -9.07 -11.75
CA GLU A 76 13.40 -8.67 -12.79
C GLU A 76 14.57 -7.85 -12.22
N TYR A 77 14.33 -7.06 -11.16
CA TYR A 77 15.33 -6.15 -10.58
C TYR A 77 16.00 -6.64 -9.31
N THR A 78 15.57 -7.77 -8.79
CA THR A 78 16.08 -8.38 -7.54
C THR A 78 16.50 -9.82 -7.76
N ASN A 79 17.04 -10.46 -6.73
CA ASN A 79 17.36 -11.88 -6.75
C ASN A 79 16.17 -12.75 -6.26
N THR A 80 14.94 -12.24 -6.36
CA THR A 80 13.75 -13.00 -5.99
C THR A 80 13.16 -13.74 -7.20
N VAL A 81 12.50 -14.84 -6.93
CA VAL A 81 11.77 -15.60 -7.94
C VAL A 81 10.27 -15.40 -7.71
N TYR A 82 9.56 -15.03 -8.77
CA TYR A 82 8.11 -14.88 -8.76
C TYR A 82 7.46 -15.99 -9.59
N ASN A 83 6.68 -16.85 -8.95
CA ASN A 83 6.00 -18.00 -9.55
C ASN A 83 4.47 -17.82 -9.64
N GLY A 84 4.01 -16.60 -9.77
CA GLY A 84 2.60 -16.29 -9.87
C GLY A 84 1.94 -15.93 -8.53
N TYR A 85 0.64 -15.84 -8.55
CA TYR A 85 -0.17 -15.52 -7.37
C TYR A 85 -1.42 -16.38 -7.35
N TYR A 86 -2.11 -16.38 -6.21
CA TYR A 86 -3.46 -16.91 -6.09
C TYR A 86 -4.33 -15.92 -5.30
N ASN A 87 -5.61 -15.95 -5.59
CA ASN A 87 -6.59 -15.23 -4.80
C ASN A 87 -6.92 -16.02 -3.55
N VAL A 88 -6.76 -15.41 -2.39
CA VAL A 88 -7.01 -16.05 -1.08
C VAL A 88 -8.50 -16.29 -0.83
N GLY A 89 -9.38 -15.77 -1.69
CA GLY A 89 -10.83 -15.97 -1.61
C GLY A 89 -11.53 -14.94 -0.72
N LYS A 90 -12.86 -14.99 -0.77
CA LYS A 90 -13.72 -14.08 0.02
C LYS A 90 -13.98 -14.61 1.42
N ASP A 91 -13.86 -15.90 1.61
CA ASP A 91 -14.25 -16.55 2.85
C ASP A 91 -13.06 -16.75 3.77
N TRP A 92 -13.22 -16.32 5.00
CA TRP A 92 -12.25 -16.59 6.05
C TRP A 92 -12.01 -18.10 6.27
N ILE A 93 -12.92 -18.95 5.82
CA ILE A 93 -12.80 -20.41 5.83
C ILE A 93 -11.85 -20.92 4.72
N GLY A 94 -11.73 -20.19 3.60
CA GLY A 94 -10.95 -20.63 2.43
C GLY A 94 -9.54 -20.05 2.34
N GLY A 95 -9.22 -19.03 3.12
CA GLY A 95 -7.90 -18.38 3.06
C GLY A 95 -7.55 -17.75 4.39
N ILE A 96 -6.36 -18.02 4.85
CA ILE A 96 -5.84 -17.51 6.12
C ILE A 96 -4.55 -16.74 5.85
N HIS A 97 -4.44 -15.57 6.48
CA HIS A 97 -3.20 -14.83 6.62
C HIS A 97 -2.67 -15.05 8.03
N PHE A 98 -1.37 -15.24 8.14
CA PHE A 98 -0.67 -15.26 9.42
C PHE A 98 0.43 -14.21 9.43
N VAL A 99 0.58 -13.51 10.54
CA VAL A 99 1.56 -12.44 10.70
C VAL A 99 2.67 -12.90 11.64
N LYS A 100 3.91 -12.74 11.20
CA LYS A 100 5.10 -13.01 12.02
C LYS A 100 5.44 -11.78 12.86
N LYS A 101 6.12 -12.01 13.98
CA LYS A 101 6.71 -10.91 14.74
C LYS A 101 7.76 -10.19 13.91
N HIS A 102 7.45 -8.96 13.52
CA HIS A 102 8.32 -8.14 12.67
C HIS A 102 8.07 -6.65 12.94
N PRO A 103 9.07 -5.76 12.80
CA PRO A 103 8.90 -4.31 13.01
C PRO A 103 7.82 -3.66 12.16
N LEU A 104 7.50 -4.20 10.98
CA LEU A 104 6.39 -3.73 10.15
C LEU A 104 5.02 -3.88 10.83
N PHE A 105 4.93 -4.70 11.88
CA PHE A 105 3.71 -4.93 12.67
C PHE A 105 3.89 -4.55 14.15
N GLU A 106 4.84 -3.68 14.45
CA GLU A 106 5.10 -3.22 15.82
C GLU A 106 3.85 -2.60 16.48
N GLY A 107 3.51 -3.10 17.67
CA GLY A 107 2.32 -2.66 18.42
C GLY A 107 0.99 -3.13 17.83
N LEU A 108 1.02 -4.16 17.00
CA LEU A 108 -0.14 -4.89 16.50
C LEU A 108 -0.02 -6.36 16.91
N PRO A 109 -1.13 -7.12 16.98
CA PRO A 109 -1.08 -8.55 17.26
C PRO A 109 -0.22 -9.29 16.22
N VAL A 110 0.70 -10.11 16.68
CA VAL A 110 1.62 -10.90 15.85
C VAL A 110 1.69 -12.34 16.35
N ASP A 111 2.32 -13.21 15.56
CA ASP A 111 2.41 -14.65 15.81
C ASP A 111 1.03 -15.32 15.85
N ASP A 112 0.11 -14.83 15.04
CA ASP A 112 -1.27 -15.28 14.95
C ASP A 112 -1.84 -15.05 13.54
N ALA A 113 -3.04 -15.56 13.30
CA ALA A 113 -3.78 -15.29 12.08
C ALA A 113 -4.21 -13.82 12.02
N LEU A 114 -4.32 -13.26 10.81
CA LEU A 114 -4.94 -11.95 10.59
C LEU A 114 -6.46 -12.08 10.79
N ASN A 115 -6.88 -12.02 12.03
CA ASN A 115 -8.27 -12.13 12.44
C ASN A 115 -8.94 -10.75 12.62
N TRP A 116 -9.85 -10.59 13.57
CA TRP A 116 -10.63 -9.38 13.82
C TRP A 116 -9.88 -8.05 13.74
N PRO A 117 -8.70 -7.87 14.38
CA PRO A 117 -7.99 -6.59 14.33
C PRO A 117 -7.60 -6.15 12.92
N TYR A 118 -7.45 -7.10 12.01
CA TYR A 118 -6.98 -6.86 10.65
C TYR A 118 -8.08 -6.90 9.58
N GLN A 119 -9.35 -7.08 9.96
CA GLN A 119 -10.44 -7.24 9.01
C GLN A 119 -10.51 -6.12 7.97
N VAL A 120 -10.25 -4.88 8.37
CA VAL A 120 -10.32 -3.74 7.47
C VAL A 120 -9.32 -3.87 6.30
N VAL A 121 -8.15 -4.44 6.54
CA VAL A 121 -7.11 -4.58 5.51
C VAL A 121 -7.16 -5.90 4.74
N VAL A 122 -8.02 -6.84 5.15
CA VAL A 122 -8.18 -8.14 4.49
C VAL A 122 -9.60 -8.39 3.95
N LYS A 123 -10.52 -7.47 4.15
CA LYS A 123 -11.95 -7.65 3.89
C LYS A 123 -12.36 -7.57 2.42
N ASN A 124 -11.62 -6.82 1.60
CA ASN A 124 -11.98 -6.67 0.18
C ASN A 124 -11.48 -7.85 -0.65
N GLY A 125 -12.41 -8.77 -0.95
CA GLY A 125 -12.15 -10.04 -1.57
C GLY A 125 -11.40 -10.02 -2.91
N ASP A 126 -11.50 -8.94 -3.68
CA ASP A 126 -10.91 -8.86 -5.01
C ASP A 126 -9.40 -8.52 -5.01
N ARG A 127 -8.84 -8.16 -3.86
CA ARG A 127 -7.43 -7.75 -3.70
C ARG A 127 -6.62 -8.62 -2.74
N ARG A 128 -7.15 -9.76 -2.32
CA ARG A 128 -6.44 -10.67 -1.41
C ARG A 128 -5.55 -11.61 -2.20
N PHE A 129 -4.31 -11.23 -2.38
CA PHE A 129 -3.34 -12.05 -3.10
C PHE A 129 -2.30 -12.65 -2.17
N GLY A 130 -2.02 -13.93 -2.38
CA GLY A 130 -0.79 -14.57 -1.95
C GLY A 130 0.16 -14.68 -3.15
N PHE A 131 1.32 -14.07 -3.06
CA PHE A 131 2.35 -14.15 -4.09
C PHE A 131 3.25 -15.36 -3.81
N ARG A 132 3.46 -16.21 -4.82
CA ARG A 132 4.43 -17.31 -4.73
C ARG A 132 5.81 -16.74 -4.99
N MET A 133 6.48 -16.37 -3.91
CA MET A 133 7.80 -15.73 -3.93
C MET A 133 8.87 -16.65 -3.35
N GLN A 134 10.12 -16.40 -3.74
CA GLN A 134 11.31 -16.95 -3.09
C GLN A 134 12.40 -15.87 -3.06
N GLY A 135 13.14 -15.81 -1.96
CA GLY A 135 14.21 -14.82 -1.76
C GLY A 135 13.76 -13.55 -1.04
N GLU A 136 12.51 -13.49 -0.56
CA GLU A 136 12.00 -12.43 0.29
C GLU A 136 12.07 -12.81 1.78
N GLU A 137 12.09 -11.79 2.65
CA GLU A 137 11.74 -11.95 4.05
C GLU A 137 10.22 -11.93 4.20
N LEU A 138 9.61 -13.07 4.45
CA LEU A 138 8.19 -13.20 4.65
C LEU A 138 7.78 -12.61 6.00
N VAL A 139 6.88 -11.62 5.98
CA VAL A 139 6.32 -10.95 7.17
C VAL A 139 4.88 -11.39 7.39
N VAL A 140 4.04 -11.37 6.36
CA VAL A 140 2.69 -11.92 6.38
C VAL A 140 2.61 -13.00 5.33
N GLY A 141 2.42 -14.22 5.79
CA GLY A 141 2.11 -15.36 4.93
C GLY A 141 0.62 -15.45 4.68
N SER A 142 0.27 -16.12 3.59
CA SER A 142 -1.10 -16.46 3.28
C SER A 142 -1.17 -17.91 2.83
N TYR A 143 -2.29 -18.57 3.09
CA TYR A 143 -2.53 -19.87 2.52
C TYR A 143 -3.99 -20.03 2.10
N ARG A 144 -4.21 -20.93 1.17
CA ARG A 144 -5.51 -21.39 0.70
C ARG A 144 -5.58 -22.89 0.89
N SER A 145 -6.70 -23.38 1.40
CA SER A 145 -6.85 -24.80 1.72
C SER A 145 -7.26 -25.64 0.51
N THR A 146 -7.97 -25.04 -0.46
CA THR A 146 -8.51 -25.78 -1.61
C THR A 146 -8.41 -24.98 -2.91
N PRO A 147 -7.48 -25.33 -3.84
CA PRO A 147 -6.34 -26.22 -3.61
C PRO A 147 -5.38 -25.63 -2.55
N PHE A 148 -4.56 -26.48 -1.96
CA PHE A 148 -3.56 -26.01 -0.99
C PHE A 148 -2.50 -25.18 -1.68
N GLU A 149 -2.37 -23.92 -1.26
CA GLU A 149 -1.41 -22.95 -1.80
C GLU A 149 -0.85 -22.08 -0.68
N LEU A 150 0.45 -21.82 -0.75
CA LEU A 150 1.17 -20.95 0.16
C LEU A 150 1.70 -19.75 -0.60
N GLY A 151 1.72 -18.59 0.04
CA GLY A 151 2.28 -17.37 -0.54
C GLY A 151 2.55 -16.29 0.50
N THR A 152 3.07 -15.20 0.01
CA THR A 152 3.44 -14.02 0.80
C THR A 152 2.48 -12.88 0.49
N ALA A 153 1.83 -12.35 1.50
CA ALA A 153 0.97 -11.18 1.40
C ALA A 153 1.75 -9.88 1.71
N VAL A 154 2.68 -9.94 2.66
CA VAL A 154 3.62 -8.85 2.96
C VAL A 154 5.02 -9.41 3.10
N GLY A 155 5.95 -8.82 2.38
CA GLY A 155 7.35 -9.21 2.44
C GLY A 155 8.31 -8.04 2.25
N VAL A 156 9.56 -8.29 2.61
CA VAL A 156 10.67 -7.36 2.42
C VAL A 156 11.71 -8.02 1.51
N ILE A 157 12.14 -7.29 0.50
CA ILE A 157 13.11 -7.77 -0.48
C ILE A 157 14.32 -6.85 -0.48
N PRO A 158 15.52 -7.34 -0.22
CA PRO A 158 16.74 -6.58 -0.44
C PRO A 158 16.91 -6.22 -1.92
N CYS A 159 17.27 -4.98 -2.21
CA CYS A 159 17.52 -4.52 -3.56
C CYS A 159 18.74 -3.59 -3.58
N GLY A 160 19.91 -4.14 -3.84
CA GLY A 160 21.17 -3.40 -3.80
C GLY A 160 21.43 -2.79 -2.42
N LYS A 161 21.55 -1.47 -2.35
CA LYS A 161 21.74 -0.73 -1.08
C LYS A 161 20.44 -0.49 -0.30
N GLY A 162 19.29 -0.63 -0.95
CA GLY A 162 17.99 -0.38 -0.38
C GLY A 162 17.15 -1.63 -0.23
N LYS A 163 15.85 -1.44 -0.08
CA LYS A 163 14.88 -2.53 0.11
C LYS A 163 13.54 -2.20 -0.51
N ILE A 164 12.76 -3.21 -0.78
CA ILE A 164 11.40 -3.12 -1.26
C ILE A 164 10.48 -3.76 -0.22
N ILE A 165 9.48 -3.02 0.23
CA ILE A 165 8.38 -3.54 1.05
C ILE A 165 7.21 -3.70 0.10
N PHE A 166 6.70 -4.91 -0.07
CA PHE A 166 5.48 -5.13 -0.83
C PHE A 166 4.36 -5.62 0.07
N SER A 167 3.13 -5.22 -0.24
CA SER A 167 1.95 -5.57 0.52
C SER A 167 0.75 -5.74 -0.41
N SER A 168 0.07 -6.87 -0.31
CA SER A 168 -1.23 -7.09 -0.93
C SER A 168 -2.40 -6.68 -0.04
N LEU A 169 -2.13 -6.24 1.18
CA LEU A 169 -3.16 -5.78 2.11
C LEU A 169 -3.80 -4.49 1.61
N ASP A 170 -5.08 -4.34 1.88
CA ASP A 170 -5.89 -3.19 1.48
C ASP A 170 -5.69 -2.00 2.43
N ILE A 171 -4.46 -1.48 2.46
CA ILE A 171 -4.07 -0.40 3.35
C ILE A 171 -4.52 0.95 2.78
N ALA A 172 -4.23 1.21 1.50
CA ALA A 172 -4.41 2.53 0.91
C ALA A 172 -5.88 2.98 0.91
N ASP A 173 -6.80 2.09 0.56
CA ASP A 173 -8.24 2.39 0.46
C ASP A 173 -8.88 2.65 1.84
N ASN A 174 -8.21 2.22 2.91
CA ASN A 174 -8.69 2.38 4.28
C ASN A 174 -8.07 3.56 5.06
N LEU A 175 -7.17 4.32 4.47
CA LEU A 175 -6.48 5.41 5.17
C LEU A 175 -7.41 6.59 5.52
N SER A 176 -8.40 6.85 4.69
CA SER A 176 -9.33 7.98 4.82
C SER A 176 -10.55 7.67 5.68
N ASP A 177 -10.77 6.41 6.04
CA ASP A 177 -11.90 6.02 6.88
C ASP A 177 -11.69 6.53 8.33
N PRO A 178 -12.61 7.31 8.91
CA PRO A 178 -12.49 7.80 10.28
C PRO A 178 -12.79 6.73 11.33
N SER A 179 -13.23 5.53 10.95
CA SER A 179 -13.57 4.46 11.88
C SER A 179 -12.35 3.91 12.62
N GLY A 180 -12.56 3.41 13.84
CA GLY A 180 -11.51 2.77 14.63
C GLY A 180 -10.77 1.63 13.91
N PRO A 181 -11.46 0.73 13.19
CA PRO A 181 -10.82 -0.32 12.41
C PRO A 181 -9.79 0.19 11.39
N ALA A 182 -9.99 1.37 10.80
CA ALA A 182 -9.02 1.96 9.87
C ALA A 182 -7.73 2.43 10.55
N GLU A 183 -7.71 2.58 11.87
CA GLU A 183 -6.46 2.87 12.60
C GLU A 183 -5.41 1.78 12.40
N VAL A 184 -5.83 0.55 12.19
CA VAL A 184 -4.93 -0.57 11.89
C VAL A 184 -4.20 -0.32 10.57
N ALA A 185 -4.91 0.12 9.51
CA ALA A 185 -4.30 0.45 8.23
C ALA A 185 -3.29 1.59 8.37
N ARG A 186 -3.65 2.65 9.10
CA ARG A 186 -2.75 3.78 9.40
C ARG A 186 -1.54 3.34 10.22
N LYS A 187 -1.73 2.49 11.23
CA LYS A 187 -0.64 1.97 12.04
C LYS A 187 0.33 1.13 11.22
N ILE A 188 -0.17 0.26 10.35
CA ILE A 188 0.66 -0.55 9.44
C ILE A 188 1.48 0.37 8.53
N LEU A 189 0.85 1.36 7.89
CA LEU A 189 1.56 2.30 7.03
C LEU A 189 2.63 3.10 7.80
N CYS A 190 2.31 3.59 8.99
CA CYS A 190 3.28 4.26 9.85
C CYS A 190 4.49 3.37 10.18
N ASN A 191 4.23 2.09 10.45
CA ASN A 191 5.30 1.13 10.70
C ASN A 191 6.16 0.88 9.45
N TYR A 192 5.55 0.79 8.26
CA TYR A 192 6.29 0.66 6.99
C TYR A 192 7.22 1.86 6.78
N ILE A 193 6.71 3.07 7.00
CA ILE A 193 7.52 4.30 6.91
C ILE A 193 8.64 4.30 7.95
N LYS A 194 8.35 3.99 9.22
CA LYS A 194 9.38 3.90 10.26
C LYS A 194 10.46 2.87 9.95
N TYR A 195 10.06 1.72 9.42
CA TYR A 195 10.99 0.67 9.04
C TYR A 195 11.86 1.08 7.84
N SER A 196 11.33 1.91 6.94
CA SER A 196 12.07 2.41 5.79
C SER A 196 13.20 3.39 6.17
N LEU A 197 13.14 3.97 7.35
CA LEU A 197 14.12 4.92 7.86
C LEU A 197 15.26 4.26 8.67
N ARG A 198 15.17 2.95 8.87
CA ARG A 198 16.20 2.13 9.52
C ARG A 198 17.16 1.57 8.47
#